data_45aed83af873c0953b2c0dbaa4f59691
#
_entry.id   45aed83af873c0953b2c0dbaa4f59691
#
_cell.length_a   1.000
_cell.length_b   1.000
_cell.length_c   1.000
_cell.angle_alpha   90.00
_cell.angle_beta   90.00
_cell.angle_gamma   90.00
#
_symmetry.space_group_name_H-M   'P 1'
#
loop_
_entity.id
_entity.type
_entity.pdbx_description
1 polymer ?
#
loop_
_entity_poly.entity_id
_entity_poly.type
_entity_poly.pdbx_seq_one_letter_code
_entity_poly.pdbx_strand_id
1 'polypeptide(L)'
;MELAIRPYAEADLKAMIRIWNEVVEAGNAFPQVTPLTEDSAREFFAGQTASMVAEVNGVIFGLYILHPNNVGRCAHIANASYAVAGGSRGLGLGRRLVEHSIDMAAKKGFRGLQFNAVVASNEGAIHLYESIGFTRVGTIPGGFVNGVGGYEDIFIYFIPTIKDERPCCG
;
A
#
# COMPACT_ATOMS: atom_id res chain seq x y z
N MET A 1 -22.70 -0.86 -9.98
CA MET A 1 -21.77 -0.83 -8.83
C MET A 1 -20.98 0.47 -8.91
N GLU A 2 -21.25 1.38 -7.99
CA GLU A 2 -20.57 2.68 -7.94
C GLU A 2 -19.36 2.54 -7.00
N LEU A 3 -18.14 2.55 -7.58
CA LEU A 3 -16.88 2.54 -6.85
C LEU A 3 -16.27 3.94 -6.90
N ALA A 4 -16.03 4.52 -5.73
CA ALA A 4 -15.30 5.77 -5.57
C ALA A 4 -14.03 5.55 -4.72
N ILE A 5 -12.92 6.16 -5.11
CA ILE A 5 -11.73 6.28 -4.28
C ILE A 5 -11.58 7.75 -3.91
N ARG A 6 -11.60 8.04 -2.62
CA ARG A 6 -11.65 9.41 -2.09
C ARG A 6 -10.78 9.55 -0.83
N PRO A 7 -10.40 10.78 -0.44
CA PRO A 7 -9.84 11.01 0.88
C PRO A 7 -10.78 10.50 1.97
N TYR A 8 -10.20 9.95 3.03
CA TYR A 8 -11.00 9.52 4.17
C TYR A 8 -11.60 10.71 4.93
N ALA A 9 -12.71 10.46 5.60
CA ALA A 9 -13.32 11.36 6.56
C ALA A 9 -13.34 10.70 7.95
N GLU A 10 -13.53 11.47 9.00
CA GLU A 10 -13.59 10.93 10.39
C GLU A 10 -14.63 9.80 10.54
N ALA A 11 -15.73 9.88 9.82
CA ALA A 11 -16.77 8.85 9.83
C ALA A 11 -16.29 7.48 9.27
N ASP A 12 -15.23 7.46 8.46
CA ASP A 12 -14.68 6.24 7.88
C ASP A 12 -13.73 5.51 8.83
N LEU A 13 -13.26 6.19 9.89
CA LEU A 13 -12.16 5.71 10.72
C LEU A 13 -12.40 4.31 11.29
N LYS A 14 -13.60 4.02 11.76
CA LYS A 14 -13.96 2.70 12.31
C LYS A 14 -13.83 1.58 11.26
N ALA A 15 -14.28 1.84 10.04
CA ALA A 15 -14.14 0.88 8.94
C ALA A 15 -12.67 0.69 8.53
N MET A 16 -11.90 1.78 8.49
CA MET A 16 -10.48 1.74 8.19
C MET A 16 -9.69 0.93 9.22
N ILE A 17 -9.93 1.16 10.51
CA ILE A 17 -9.31 0.40 11.61
C ILE A 17 -9.60 -1.09 11.46
N ARG A 18 -10.85 -1.45 11.26
CA ARG A 18 -11.25 -2.86 11.08
C ARG A 18 -10.51 -3.50 9.92
N ILE A 19 -10.52 -2.87 8.75
CA ILE A 19 -9.90 -3.41 7.53
C ILE A 19 -8.37 -3.48 7.69
N TRP A 20 -7.74 -2.46 8.26
CA TRP A 20 -6.30 -2.44 8.53
C TRP A 20 -5.88 -3.54 9.49
N ASN A 21 -6.60 -3.68 10.59
CA ASN A 21 -6.28 -4.66 11.63
C ASN A 21 -6.50 -6.10 11.17
N GLU A 22 -7.47 -6.37 10.28
CA GLU A 22 -7.62 -7.68 9.64
C GLU A 22 -6.30 -8.11 8.93
N VAL A 23 -5.62 -7.19 8.25
CA VAL A 23 -4.34 -7.46 7.58
C VAL A 23 -3.20 -7.64 8.59
N VAL A 24 -3.14 -6.80 9.62
CA VAL A 24 -2.13 -6.90 10.69
C VAL A 24 -2.25 -8.25 11.41
N GLU A 25 -3.46 -8.64 11.78
CA GLU A 25 -3.74 -9.89 12.50
C GLU A 25 -3.49 -11.14 11.66
N ALA A 26 -3.70 -11.07 10.34
CA ALA A 26 -3.38 -12.17 9.42
C ALA A 26 -1.88 -12.51 9.39
N GLY A 27 -1.00 -11.54 9.65
CA GLY A 27 0.45 -11.75 9.84
C GLY A 27 1.19 -12.27 8.61
N ASN A 28 0.72 -11.95 7.39
CA ASN A 28 1.27 -12.46 6.14
C ASN A 28 1.50 -11.38 5.06
N ALA A 29 1.33 -10.10 5.39
CA ALA A 29 1.49 -9.01 4.44
C ALA A 29 2.13 -7.75 5.04
N PHE A 30 1.61 -7.23 6.15
CA PHE A 30 2.13 -6.01 6.79
C PHE A 30 3.25 -6.32 7.78
N PRO A 31 4.27 -5.44 7.86
CA PRO A 31 5.33 -5.56 8.88
C PRO A 31 4.83 -5.23 10.30
N GLN A 32 3.72 -4.51 10.46
CA GLN A 32 3.16 -4.15 11.76
C GLN A 32 2.61 -5.40 12.47
N VAL A 33 2.85 -5.47 13.77
CA VAL A 33 2.37 -6.56 14.64
C VAL A 33 1.30 -6.10 15.63
N THR A 34 1.19 -4.79 15.85
CA THR A 34 0.24 -4.19 16.80
C THR A 34 -0.95 -3.59 16.07
N PRO A 35 -2.17 -4.05 16.35
CA PRO A 35 -3.38 -3.46 15.81
C PRO A 35 -3.53 -1.99 16.21
N LEU A 36 -4.14 -1.19 15.33
CA LEU A 36 -4.48 0.20 15.63
C LEU A 36 -5.65 0.29 16.60
N THR A 37 -5.53 1.18 17.56
CA THR A 37 -6.64 1.69 18.38
C THR A 37 -7.26 2.90 17.69
N GLU A 38 -8.39 3.41 18.20
CA GLU A 38 -9.01 4.60 17.62
C GLU A 38 -8.09 5.83 17.70
N ASP A 39 -7.42 6.04 18.83
CA ASP A 39 -6.50 7.17 19.01
C ASP A 39 -5.25 7.04 18.15
N SER A 40 -4.60 5.87 18.13
CA SER A 40 -3.42 5.65 17.31
C SER A 40 -3.74 5.70 15.81
N ALA A 41 -4.93 5.28 15.40
CA ALA A 41 -5.38 5.34 14.02
C ALA A 41 -5.59 6.77 13.52
N ARG A 42 -6.16 7.66 14.35
CA ARG A 42 -6.31 9.08 14.01
C ARG A 42 -4.96 9.70 13.68
N GLU A 43 -3.99 9.51 14.57
CA GLU A 43 -2.64 10.02 14.35
C GLU A 43 -1.98 9.39 13.13
N PHE A 44 -2.07 8.06 13.01
CA PHE A 44 -1.45 7.31 11.94
C PHE A 44 -1.97 7.72 10.55
N PHE A 45 -3.30 7.77 10.35
CA PHE A 45 -3.87 8.13 9.06
C PHE A 45 -3.76 9.62 8.74
N ALA A 46 -3.86 10.49 9.73
CA ALA A 46 -3.68 11.94 9.54
C ALA A 46 -2.23 12.32 9.21
N GLY A 47 -1.25 11.56 9.70
CA GLY A 47 0.18 11.78 9.46
C GLY A 47 0.68 11.37 8.07
N GLN A 48 -0.14 10.68 7.27
CA GLN A 48 0.24 10.27 5.92
C GLN A 48 0.20 11.43 4.91
N THR A 49 0.95 11.33 3.82
CA THR A 49 0.81 12.25 2.68
C THR A 49 -0.58 12.17 2.06
N ALA A 50 -1.12 10.95 1.98
CA ALA A 50 -2.51 10.69 1.61
C ALA A 50 -3.00 9.41 2.30
N SER A 51 -4.25 9.45 2.78
CA SER A 51 -5.01 8.29 3.25
C SER A 51 -6.32 8.25 2.48
N MET A 52 -6.49 7.23 1.66
CA MET A 52 -7.62 7.13 0.75
C MET A 52 -8.44 5.89 1.05
N VAL A 53 -9.75 6.00 0.87
CA VAL A 53 -10.69 4.88 1.05
C VAL A 53 -11.34 4.51 -0.28
N ALA A 54 -11.60 3.22 -0.45
CA ALA A 54 -12.42 2.70 -1.55
C ALA A 54 -13.81 2.41 -1.04
N GLU A 55 -14.76 3.18 -1.52
CA GLU A 55 -16.18 3.09 -1.18
C GLU A 55 -16.95 2.44 -2.33
N VAL A 56 -17.77 1.46 -2.00
CA VAL A 56 -18.69 0.81 -2.95
C VAL A 56 -20.10 0.95 -2.41
N ASN A 57 -20.97 1.65 -3.14
CA ASN A 57 -22.36 1.91 -2.74
C ASN A 57 -22.48 2.42 -1.29
N GLY A 58 -21.62 3.36 -0.87
CA GLY A 58 -21.65 3.95 0.49
C GLY A 58 -20.96 3.13 1.59
N VAL A 59 -20.34 2.01 1.26
CA VAL A 59 -19.63 1.15 2.22
C VAL A 59 -18.14 1.10 1.90
N ILE A 60 -17.29 1.25 2.92
CA ILE A 60 -15.83 1.18 2.78
C ILE A 60 -15.39 -0.30 2.75
N PHE A 61 -14.72 -0.69 1.67
CA PHE A 61 -14.17 -2.03 1.47
C PHE A 61 -12.66 -2.09 1.33
N GLY A 62 -11.99 -0.95 1.24
CA GLY A 62 -10.54 -0.91 1.15
C GLY A 62 -9.99 0.46 1.44
N LEU A 63 -8.69 0.52 1.63
CA LEU A 63 -7.95 1.76 1.82
C LEU A 63 -6.50 1.62 1.39
N TYR A 64 -5.84 2.75 1.20
CA TYR A 64 -4.38 2.81 1.15
C TYR A 64 -3.85 4.06 1.84
N ILE A 65 -2.60 3.96 2.27
CA ILE A 65 -1.80 5.09 2.74
C ILE A 65 -0.65 5.33 1.77
N LEU A 66 -0.25 6.59 1.64
CA LEU A 66 0.88 7.03 0.83
C LEU A 66 1.78 7.94 1.66
N HIS A 67 3.07 7.71 1.65
CA HIS A 67 4.06 8.51 2.37
C HIS A 67 5.44 8.41 1.69
N PRO A 68 6.40 9.30 2.01
CA PRO A 68 7.77 9.13 1.55
C PRO A 68 8.34 7.79 2.00
N ASN A 69 9.03 7.08 1.11
CA ASN A 69 9.68 5.82 1.44
C ASN A 69 10.90 6.01 2.34
N ASN A 70 11.56 7.17 2.22
CA ASN A 70 12.76 7.51 2.96
C ASN A 70 12.80 9.03 3.23
N VAL A 71 13.87 9.51 3.82
CA VAL A 71 14.04 10.89 4.26
C VAL A 71 14.99 11.69 3.37
N GLY A 72 14.94 13.02 3.46
CA GLY A 72 15.90 13.92 2.87
C GLY A 72 16.04 13.74 1.36
N ARG A 73 17.23 13.44 0.90
CA ARG A 73 17.52 13.28 -0.54
C ARG A 73 16.86 12.09 -1.21
N CYS A 74 16.27 11.18 -0.43
CA CYS A 74 15.53 10.02 -0.92
C CYS A 74 14.01 10.16 -0.74
N ALA A 75 13.54 11.29 -0.24
CA ALA A 75 12.11 11.52 0.08
C ALA A 75 11.22 11.70 -1.16
N HIS A 76 11.78 11.80 -2.35
CA HIS A 76 11.07 11.90 -3.62
C HIS A 76 10.52 10.56 -4.15
N ILE A 77 10.83 9.46 -3.49
CA ILE A 77 10.22 8.15 -3.75
C ILE A 77 9.18 7.86 -2.68
N ALA A 78 7.98 7.50 -3.09
CA ALA A 78 6.89 7.16 -2.18
C ALA A 78 6.89 5.67 -1.82
N ASN A 79 6.22 5.36 -0.72
CA ASN A 79 5.77 4.01 -0.34
C ASN A 79 4.25 4.05 -0.12
N ALA A 80 3.59 2.94 -0.34
CA ALA A 80 2.17 2.78 -0.05
C ALA A 80 1.88 1.41 0.56
N SER A 81 0.84 1.34 1.37
CA SER A 81 0.30 0.09 1.91
C SER A 81 -1.19 0.03 1.64
N TYR A 82 -1.68 -1.13 1.23
CA TYR A 82 -3.07 -1.35 0.83
C TYR A 82 -3.71 -2.39 1.73
N ALA A 83 -4.94 -2.14 2.14
CA ALA A 83 -5.77 -3.08 2.86
C ALA A 83 -7.15 -3.19 2.19
N VAL A 84 -7.61 -4.41 2.00
CA VAL A 84 -8.92 -4.71 1.38
C VAL A 84 -9.66 -5.68 2.27
N ALA A 85 -10.91 -5.38 2.57
CA ALA A 85 -11.77 -6.22 3.41
C ALA A 85 -11.92 -7.64 2.83
N GLY A 86 -11.83 -8.66 3.68
CA GLY A 86 -11.82 -10.07 3.27
C GLY A 86 -13.03 -10.51 2.46
N GLY A 87 -14.19 -9.86 2.62
CA GLY A 87 -15.42 -10.15 1.89
C GLY A 87 -15.54 -9.51 0.50
N SER A 88 -14.55 -8.72 0.06
CA SER A 88 -14.61 -7.94 -1.19
C SER A 88 -13.77 -8.55 -2.33
N ARG A 89 -13.38 -9.80 -2.22
CA ARG A 89 -12.65 -10.52 -3.28
C ARG A 89 -13.47 -10.54 -4.57
N GLY A 90 -12.80 -10.33 -5.72
CA GLY A 90 -13.45 -10.32 -7.03
C GLY A 90 -13.99 -8.97 -7.48
N LEU A 91 -14.00 -7.94 -6.63
CA LEU A 91 -14.42 -6.58 -7.02
C LEU A 91 -13.30 -5.78 -7.72
N GLY A 92 -12.11 -6.33 -7.85
CA GLY A 92 -10.96 -5.65 -8.46
C GLY A 92 -10.43 -4.46 -7.66
N LEU A 93 -10.80 -4.34 -6.38
CA LEU A 93 -10.45 -3.19 -5.53
C LEU A 93 -8.94 -3.02 -5.37
N GLY A 94 -8.21 -4.11 -5.19
CA GLY A 94 -6.75 -4.06 -5.05
C GLY A 94 -6.08 -3.37 -6.22
N ARG A 95 -6.44 -3.74 -7.45
CA ARG A 95 -5.92 -3.09 -8.67
C ARG A 95 -6.26 -1.61 -8.71
N ARG A 96 -7.50 -1.25 -8.45
CA ARG A 96 -7.97 0.14 -8.48
C ARG A 96 -7.26 1.00 -7.45
N LEU A 97 -7.04 0.48 -6.23
CA LEU A 97 -6.29 1.18 -5.19
C LEU A 97 -4.83 1.41 -5.60
N VAL A 98 -4.17 0.39 -6.15
CA VAL A 98 -2.77 0.51 -6.61
C VAL A 98 -2.65 1.51 -7.76
N GLU A 99 -3.48 1.39 -8.80
CA GLU A 99 -3.48 2.33 -9.93
C GLU A 99 -3.75 3.77 -9.47
N HIS A 100 -4.73 3.98 -8.60
CA HIS A 100 -5.02 5.30 -8.02
C HIS A 100 -3.85 5.86 -7.20
N SER A 101 -3.14 5.00 -6.46
CA SER A 101 -1.98 5.44 -5.66
C SER A 101 -0.80 5.88 -6.52
N ILE A 102 -0.60 5.28 -7.70
CA ILE A 102 0.43 5.70 -8.66
C ILE A 102 0.12 7.12 -9.16
N ASP A 103 -1.13 7.37 -9.54
CA ASP A 103 -1.59 8.69 -9.97
C ASP A 103 -1.48 9.72 -8.84
N MET A 104 -1.85 9.31 -7.62
CA MET A 104 -1.74 10.19 -6.44
C MET A 104 -0.29 10.49 -6.10
N ALA A 105 0.62 9.52 -6.19
CA ALA A 105 2.05 9.74 -5.98
C ALA A 105 2.60 10.76 -6.98
N ALA A 106 2.24 10.65 -8.26
CA ALA A 106 2.61 11.64 -9.27
C ALA A 106 2.05 13.04 -8.94
N LYS A 107 0.76 13.14 -8.58
CA LYS A 107 0.12 14.41 -8.18
C LYS A 107 0.76 15.06 -6.96
N LYS A 108 1.29 14.26 -6.04
CA LYS A 108 2.01 14.74 -4.84
C LYS A 108 3.49 15.04 -5.10
N GLY A 109 3.97 14.90 -6.34
CA GLY A 109 5.32 15.22 -6.75
C GLY A 109 6.36 14.11 -6.53
N PHE A 110 5.93 12.92 -6.16
CA PHE A 110 6.84 11.77 -6.09
C PHE A 110 7.26 11.29 -7.48
N ARG A 111 8.50 10.87 -7.62
CA ARG A 111 9.08 10.40 -8.88
C ARG A 111 8.96 8.88 -9.09
N GLY A 112 8.56 8.16 -8.07
CA GLY A 112 8.36 6.72 -8.11
C GLY A 112 7.64 6.21 -6.88
N LEU A 113 7.15 4.99 -6.96
CA LEU A 113 6.51 4.26 -5.88
C LEU A 113 7.28 2.96 -5.65
N GLN A 114 7.69 2.72 -4.41
CA GLN A 114 8.50 1.59 -4.00
C GLN A 114 7.82 0.81 -2.88
N PHE A 115 7.82 -0.52 -2.99
CA PHE A 115 7.42 -1.42 -1.90
C PHE A 115 8.66 -2.09 -1.35
N ASN A 116 8.78 -2.15 -0.01
CA ASN A 116 9.99 -2.62 0.66
C ASN A 116 9.91 -4.07 1.13
N ALA A 117 8.71 -4.62 1.27
CA ALA A 117 8.50 -5.91 1.91
C ALA A 117 7.27 -6.63 1.34
N VAL A 118 7.32 -7.00 0.07
CA VAL A 118 6.29 -7.86 -0.52
C VAL A 118 6.66 -9.31 -0.20
N VAL A 119 5.87 -9.95 0.65
CA VAL A 119 6.15 -11.30 1.15
C VAL A 119 6.06 -12.30 0.01
N ALA A 120 7.05 -13.19 -0.11
CA ALA A 120 7.16 -14.12 -1.23
C ALA A 120 5.96 -15.06 -1.40
N SER A 121 5.29 -15.43 -0.32
CA SER A 121 4.06 -16.25 -0.35
C SER A 121 2.80 -15.47 -0.74
N ASN A 122 2.86 -14.14 -0.79
CA ASN A 122 1.73 -13.31 -1.22
C ASN A 122 1.67 -13.24 -2.76
N GLU A 123 1.38 -14.37 -3.39
CA GLU A 123 1.35 -14.53 -4.85
C GLU A 123 0.33 -13.59 -5.51
N GLY A 124 -0.80 -13.32 -4.84
CA GLY A 124 -1.82 -12.41 -5.35
C GLY A 124 -1.32 -10.98 -5.49
N ALA A 125 -0.58 -10.47 -4.51
CA ALA A 125 0.03 -9.15 -4.57
C ALA A 125 1.14 -9.08 -5.63
N ILE A 126 2.00 -10.10 -5.68
CA ILE A 126 3.08 -10.22 -6.67
C ILE A 126 2.51 -10.15 -8.10
N HIS A 127 1.52 -11.01 -8.39
CA HIS A 127 0.87 -11.03 -9.69
C HIS A 127 0.23 -9.69 -10.04
N LEU A 128 -0.44 -9.06 -9.07
CA LEU A 128 -1.06 -7.76 -9.26
C LEU A 128 -0.04 -6.69 -9.62
N TYR A 129 1.04 -6.56 -8.82
CA TYR A 129 2.06 -5.53 -9.03
C TYR A 129 2.79 -5.72 -10.37
N GLU A 130 3.20 -6.94 -10.69
CA GLU A 130 3.86 -7.23 -11.96
C GLU A 130 2.93 -6.98 -13.16
N SER A 131 1.64 -7.28 -13.04
CA SER A 131 0.63 -7.03 -14.09
C SER A 131 0.33 -5.53 -14.32
N ILE A 132 0.59 -4.67 -13.31
CA ILE A 132 0.46 -3.22 -13.43
C ILE A 132 1.74 -2.61 -14.05
N GLY A 133 2.87 -3.28 -13.90
CA GLY A 133 4.14 -2.83 -14.46
C GLY A 133 5.24 -2.53 -13.44
N PHE A 134 5.05 -2.90 -12.18
CA PHE A 134 6.12 -2.83 -11.19
C PHE A 134 7.24 -3.81 -11.55
N THR A 135 8.47 -3.38 -11.34
CA THR A 135 9.67 -4.21 -11.50
C THR A 135 10.14 -4.69 -10.14
N ARG A 136 10.40 -5.99 -10.01
CA ARG A 136 11.11 -6.54 -8.84
C ARG A 136 12.58 -6.14 -8.94
N VAL A 137 13.04 -5.32 -8.00
CA VAL A 137 14.41 -4.77 -8.00
C VAL A 137 15.34 -5.50 -7.05
N GLY A 138 14.81 -6.32 -6.15
CA GLY A 138 15.64 -7.10 -5.23
C GLY A 138 14.84 -8.07 -4.36
N THR A 139 15.59 -8.93 -3.65
CA THR A 139 15.09 -9.91 -2.70
C THR A 139 15.91 -9.82 -1.42
N ILE A 140 15.24 -9.82 -0.27
CA ILE A 140 15.87 -9.97 1.03
C ILE A 140 15.50 -11.36 1.56
N PRO A 141 16.46 -12.30 1.63
CA PRO A 141 16.20 -13.63 2.17
C PRO A 141 15.79 -13.57 3.64
N GLY A 142 14.70 -14.27 3.99
CA GLY A 142 14.21 -14.35 5.37
C GLY A 142 13.81 -13.00 5.98
N GLY A 143 13.47 -12.01 5.17
CA GLY A 143 13.19 -10.63 5.61
C GLY A 143 11.88 -10.42 6.36
N PHE A 144 11.02 -11.43 6.45
CA PHE A 144 9.71 -11.35 7.08
C PHE A 144 9.47 -12.53 8.01
N VAL A 145 9.02 -12.25 9.24
CA VAL A 145 8.55 -13.27 10.17
C VAL A 145 7.04 -13.37 10.03
N ASN A 146 6.54 -14.51 9.55
CA ASN A 146 5.11 -14.71 9.36
C ASN A 146 4.37 -15.01 10.67
N GLY A 147 3.03 -15.05 10.61
CA GLY A 147 2.16 -15.23 11.77
C GLY A 147 2.34 -16.52 12.55
N VAL A 148 3.07 -17.49 12.02
CA VAL A 148 3.40 -18.78 12.68
C VAL A 148 4.89 -18.86 13.08
N GLY A 149 5.64 -17.78 12.98
CA GLY A 149 7.04 -17.68 13.40
C GLY A 149 8.07 -18.18 12.38
N GLY A 150 7.66 -18.49 11.15
CA GLY A 150 8.56 -18.84 10.05
C GLY A 150 9.15 -17.61 9.37
N TYR A 151 10.35 -17.74 8.79
CA TYR A 151 10.98 -16.69 8.01
C TYR A 151 10.64 -16.88 6.53
N GLU A 152 10.24 -15.76 5.87
CA GLU A 152 9.95 -15.73 4.45
C GLU A 152 10.77 -14.65 3.76
N ASP A 153 11.08 -14.85 2.48
CA ASP A 153 11.73 -13.83 1.67
C ASP A 153 10.77 -12.68 1.42
N ILE A 154 11.33 -11.49 1.26
CA ILE A 154 10.61 -10.31 0.81
C ILE A 154 11.20 -9.79 -0.48
N PHE A 155 10.32 -9.26 -1.34
CA PHE A 155 10.69 -8.63 -2.60
C PHE A 155 10.54 -7.12 -2.50
N ILE A 156 11.45 -6.41 -3.15
CA ILE A 156 11.39 -4.97 -3.32
C ILE A 156 10.89 -4.71 -4.75
N TYR A 157 9.83 -3.93 -4.86
CA TYR A 157 9.22 -3.53 -6.12
C TYR A 157 9.30 -2.02 -6.33
N PHE A 158 9.40 -1.61 -7.58
CA PHE A 158 9.45 -0.20 -7.96
C PHE A 158 8.70 0.06 -9.27
N ILE A 159 8.03 1.22 -9.35
CA ILE A 159 7.47 1.78 -10.58
C ILE A 159 7.76 3.28 -10.64
N PRO A 160 8.26 3.83 -11.76
CA PRO A 160 8.37 5.28 -11.93
C PRO A 160 6.97 5.90 -12.09
N THR A 161 6.74 7.08 -11.49
CA THR A 161 5.50 7.84 -11.66
C THR A 161 5.60 8.94 -12.71
N ILE A 162 6.82 9.17 -13.21
CA ILE A 162 7.13 10.13 -14.28
C ILE A 162 7.91 9.42 -15.38
N LYS A 163 7.82 9.92 -16.61
CA LYS A 163 8.72 9.49 -17.68
C LYS A 163 10.14 9.86 -17.29
N ASP A 164 11.06 8.92 -17.46
CA ASP A 164 12.49 9.10 -17.14
C ASP A 164 13.11 10.16 -18.06
N GLU A 165 13.26 11.36 -17.53
CA GLU A 165 13.99 12.45 -18.17
C GLU A 165 15.43 12.53 -17.65
N ARG A 166 16.06 11.38 -17.33
CA ARG A 166 17.48 11.41 -16.99
C ARG A 166 18.24 11.92 -18.19
N PRO A 167 18.98 13.05 -18.09
CA PRO A 167 19.90 13.40 -19.13
C PRO A 167 20.86 12.23 -19.30
N CYS A 168 20.99 11.72 -20.52
CA CYS A 168 22.04 10.74 -20.84
C CYS A 168 23.34 11.34 -20.32
N CYS A 169 23.92 10.73 -19.28
CA CYS A 169 25.29 11.04 -18.90
C CYS A 169 26.15 10.66 -20.09
N GLY A 170 26.55 11.66 -20.88
CA GLY A 170 27.53 11.52 -21.92
C GLY A 170 28.91 11.24 -21.34
#